data_bdce104426194f3e5467ee940cfdb053
#
_entry.id   bdce104426194f3e5467ee940cfdb053
#
_cell.length_a   1.000
_cell.length_b   1.000
_cell.length_c   1.000
_cell.angle_alpha   90.00
_cell.angle_beta   90.00
_cell.angle_gamma   90.00
#
_symmetry.space_group_name_H-M   'P 1'
#
loop_
_entity.id
_entity.type
_entity.pdbx_description
1 polymer ?
#
loop_
_entity_poly.entity_id
_entity_poly.type
_entity_poly.pdbx_seq_one_letter_code
_entity_poly.pdbx_strand_id
1 'polypeptide(L)'
;MVAADQHDRQLADVMAEVARTLHEPESVDDVLGRLVRVARDAIPAEFVGVSIASPKGIHTAAASDPLVNNLDQAQYELSEGPCLDAMRHHTATAVADLRTDDRWPRFGPRAVAAGVISQMGIEIFRQRSTVGGLNLYASRANAFDDDTRHAAALFARHAGLALDKSLTITNLTEALQTRQTIGQAIGIMMQRYSVDEAQAFKHLVRLSQTANIKLRDIARGVVDDLTRQAVRNGKRPE
;
A
#
# COMPACT_ATOMS: atom_id res chain seq x y z
N MET A 1 15.13 -7.41 35.15
CA MET A 1 13.95 -6.60 35.57
C MET A 1 13.92 -5.21 34.93
N VAL A 2 15.01 -4.42 34.92
CA VAL A 2 15.03 -3.08 34.29
C VAL A 2 14.93 -3.14 32.74
N ALA A 3 15.57 -4.10 32.08
CA ALA A 3 15.56 -4.21 30.62
C ALA A 3 14.17 -4.64 30.05
N ALA A 4 13.47 -5.51 30.75
CA ALA A 4 12.10 -5.93 30.36
C ALA A 4 11.09 -4.77 30.47
N ASP A 5 11.18 -3.98 31.55
CA ASP A 5 10.32 -2.81 31.76
C ASP A 5 10.57 -1.69 30.70
N GLN A 6 11.79 -1.59 30.20
CA GLN A 6 12.15 -0.64 29.16
C GLN A 6 11.64 -1.09 27.76
N HIS A 7 11.66 -2.39 27.51
CA HIS A 7 11.13 -2.98 26.26
C HIS A 7 9.59 -2.86 26.21
N ASP A 8 8.91 -3.16 27.31
CA ASP A 8 7.46 -3.03 27.43
C ASP A 8 6.98 -1.59 27.24
N ARG A 9 7.71 -0.61 27.78
CA ARG A 9 7.42 0.82 27.57
C ARG A 9 7.61 1.24 26.13
N GLN A 10 8.70 0.81 25.50
CA GLN A 10 8.97 1.11 24.10
C GLN A 10 7.89 0.51 23.19
N LEU A 11 7.43 -0.70 23.47
CA LEU A 11 6.32 -1.33 22.75
C LEU A 11 5.00 -0.58 22.96
N ALA A 12 4.72 -0.12 24.20
CA ALA A 12 3.53 0.67 24.50
C ALA A 12 3.53 2.03 23.77
N ASP A 13 4.67 2.72 23.71
CA ASP A 13 4.83 3.99 22.98
C ASP A 13 4.61 3.79 21.47
N VAL A 14 5.13 2.71 20.92
CA VAL A 14 4.92 2.30 19.53
C VAL A 14 3.45 2.02 19.26
N MET A 15 2.78 1.28 20.14
CA MET A 15 1.36 1.00 20.00
C MET A 15 0.52 2.28 20.09
N ALA A 16 0.89 3.22 20.96
CA ALA A 16 0.25 4.53 21.06
C ALA A 16 0.45 5.37 19.79
N GLU A 17 1.64 5.30 19.16
CA GLU A 17 1.91 6.00 17.89
C GLU A 17 1.12 5.40 16.73
N VAL A 18 1.09 4.08 16.60
CA VAL A 18 0.25 3.40 15.60
C VAL A 18 -1.23 3.68 15.86
N ALA A 19 -1.67 3.71 17.12
CA ALA A 19 -3.05 4.05 17.46
C ALA A 19 -3.41 5.50 17.11
N ARG A 20 -2.47 6.44 17.20
CA ARG A 20 -2.68 7.84 16.73
C ARG A 20 -2.94 7.91 15.23
N THR A 21 -2.25 7.10 14.42
CA THR A 21 -2.54 6.96 12.98
C THR A 21 -3.98 6.54 12.68
N LEU A 22 -4.65 5.89 13.64
CA LEU A 22 -6.04 5.48 13.48
C LEU A 22 -7.04 6.65 13.66
N HIS A 23 -6.63 7.78 14.21
CA HIS A 23 -7.55 8.89 14.54
C HIS A 23 -7.50 10.05 13.55
N GLU A 24 -6.41 10.22 12.81
CA GLU A 24 -6.25 11.29 11.83
C GLU A 24 -6.62 10.81 10.41
N PRO A 25 -7.34 11.60 9.61
CA PRO A 25 -7.60 11.29 8.20
C PRO A 25 -6.32 11.57 7.39
N GLU A 26 -5.45 10.58 7.29
CA GLU A 26 -4.20 10.66 6.52
C GLU A 26 -4.34 9.93 5.18
N SER A 27 -3.56 10.37 4.20
CA SER A 27 -3.41 9.63 2.95
C SER A 27 -2.78 8.26 3.19
N VAL A 28 -3.02 7.32 2.28
CA VAL A 28 -2.38 5.98 2.37
C VAL A 28 -0.86 6.10 2.41
N ASP A 29 -0.29 7.03 1.64
CA ASP A 29 1.15 7.25 1.56
C ASP A 29 1.72 7.79 2.89
N ASP A 30 1.01 8.69 3.59
CA ASP A 30 1.40 9.19 4.90
C ASP A 30 1.38 8.07 5.95
N VAL A 31 0.33 7.25 5.95
CA VAL A 31 0.22 6.08 6.83
C VAL A 31 1.37 5.11 6.59
N LEU A 32 1.66 4.77 5.33
CA LEU A 32 2.75 3.87 4.96
C LEU A 32 4.12 4.40 5.39
N GLY A 33 4.40 5.68 5.13
CA GLY A 33 5.64 6.33 5.54
C GLY A 33 5.80 6.34 7.07
N ARG A 34 4.71 6.56 7.81
CA ARG A 34 4.71 6.50 9.27
C ARG A 34 4.95 5.08 9.78
N LEU A 35 4.28 4.08 9.20
CA LEU A 35 4.48 2.68 9.57
C LEU A 35 5.94 2.25 9.42
N VAL A 36 6.60 2.63 8.33
CA VAL A 36 8.03 2.32 8.14
C VAL A 36 8.90 2.99 9.20
N ARG A 37 8.65 4.27 9.53
CA ARG A 37 9.42 4.98 10.57
C ARG A 37 9.24 4.33 11.93
N VAL A 38 7.97 4.11 12.33
CA VAL A 38 7.66 3.53 13.65
C VAL A 38 8.21 2.11 13.76
N ALA A 39 8.09 1.30 12.70
CA ALA A 39 8.67 -0.04 12.70
C ALA A 39 10.19 -0.03 12.86
N ARG A 40 10.89 0.89 12.19
CA ARG A 40 12.35 1.04 12.31
C ARG A 40 12.79 1.47 13.71
N ASP A 41 12.00 2.33 14.36
CA ASP A 41 12.32 2.84 15.69
C ASP A 41 12.00 1.80 16.81
N ALA A 42 11.06 0.91 16.54
CA ALA A 42 10.53 -0.05 17.51
C ALA A 42 11.08 -1.46 17.39
N ILE A 43 11.45 -1.88 16.19
CA ILE A 43 11.88 -3.25 15.90
C ILE A 43 13.37 -3.19 15.57
N PRO A 44 14.21 -4.08 16.15
CA PRO A 44 15.66 -4.09 15.91
C PRO A 44 16.00 -4.61 14.50
N ALA A 45 15.52 -3.90 13.47
CA ALA A 45 15.79 -4.12 12.05
C ALA A 45 16.60 -2.94 11.50
N GLU A 46 17.57 -3.23 10.64
CA GLU A 46 18.36 -2.17 9.99
C GLU A 46 17.57 -1.49 8.88
N PHE A 47 16.80 -2.28 8.14
CA PHE A 47 15.95 -1.77 7.06
C PHE A 47 14.54 -2.36 7.16
N VAL A 48 13.57 -1.54 6.80
CA VAL A 48 12.15 -1.87 6.89
C VAL A 48 11.45 -1.50 5.58
N GLY A 49 10.57 -2.39 5.12
CA GLY A 49 9.69 -2.15 3.98
C GLY A 49 8.25 -2.56 4.26
N VAL A 50 7.33 -1.90 3.59
CA VAL A 50 5.92 -2.28 3.54
C VAL A 50 5.54 -2.54 2.10
N SER A 51 5.12 -3.78 1.82
CA SER A 51 4.59 -4.22 0.54
C SER A 51 3.07 -4.18 0.56
N ILE A 52 2.45 -3.84 -0.57
CA ILE A 52 0.99 -3.92 -0.75
C ILE A 52 0.65 -4.89 -1.86
N ALA A 53 -0.31 -5.76 -1.60
CA ALA A 53 -0.91 -6.66 -2.57
C ALA A 53 -2.09 -5.95 -3.27
N SER A 54 -2.11 -6.01 -4.60
CA SER A 54 -3.15 -5.44 -5.43
C SER A 54 -3.53 -6.40 -6.56
N PRO A 55 -4.65 -6.19 -7.28
CA PRO A 55 -4.99 -6.98 -8.46
C PRO A 55 -3.93 -6.93 -9.58
N LYS A 56 -3.03 -5.95 -9.54
CA LYS A 56 -1.92 -5.80 -10.50
C LYS A 56 -0.64 -6.51 -10.06
N GLY A 57 -0.63 -7.10 -8.86
CA GLY A 57 0.52 -7.74 -8.23
C GLY A 57 0.92 -7.08 -6.92
N ILE A 58 2.09 -7.47 -6.42
CA ILE A 58 2.67 -6.96 -5.18
C ILE A 58 3.71 -5.90 -5.53
N HIS A 59 3.77 -4.82 -4.76
CA HIS A 59 4.79 -3.77 -4.88
C HIS A 59 5.17 -3.22 -3.52
N THR A 60 6.39 -2.71 -3.39
CA THR A 60 6.84 -1.99 -2.18
C THR A 60 6.22 -0.61 -2.19
N ALA A 61 5.40 -0.34 -1.20
CA ALA A 61 4.65 0.91 -1.07
C ALA A 61 5.40 1.95 -0.22
N ALA A 62 6.21 1.48 0.74
CA ALA A 62 7.11 2.34 1.50
C ALA A 62 8.35 1.56 1.93
N ALA A 63 9.49 2.24 1.99
CA ALA A 63 10.78 1.67 2.35
C ALA A 63 11.61 2.67 3.15
N SER A 64 12.38 2.17 4.12
CA SER A 64 13.32 2.99 4.91
C SER A 64 14.61 3.33 4.16
N ASP A 65 14.92 2.57 3.12
CA ASP A 65 16.13 2.68 2.32
C ASP A 65 15.89 2.16 0.89
N PRO A 66 16.57 2.72 -0.15
CA PRO A 66 16.47 2.20 -1.51
C PRO A 66 16.85 0.72 -1.67
N LEU A 67 17.71 0.19 -0.80
CA LEU A 67 18.07 -1.22 -0.76
C LEU A 67 16.84 -2.13 -0.63
N VAL A 68 15.88 -1.72 0.20
CA VAL A 68 14.64 -2.47 0.43
C VAL A 68 13.84 -2.64 -0.86
N ASN A 69 13.72 -1.55 -1.66
CA ASN A 69 13.00 -1.63 -2.94
C ASN A 69 13.61 -2.67 -3.87
N ASN A 70 14.95 -2.72 -3.93
CA ASN A 70 15.68 -3.66 -4.78
C ASN A 70 15.50 -5.11 -4.31
N LEU A 71 15.54 -5.34 -2.99
CA LEU A 71 15.37 -6.67 -2.41
C LEU A 71 13.93 -7.17 -2.52
N ASP A 72 12.96 -6.32 -2.21
CA ASP A 72 11.55 -6.64 -2.37
C ASP A 72 11.22 -6.96 -3.84
N GLN A 73 11.70 -6.13 -4.78
CA GLN A 73 11.53 -6.36 -6.21
C GLN A 73 12.13 -7.71 -6.64
N ALA A 74 13.31 -8.06 -6.12
CA ALA A 74 13.94 -9.36 -6.39
C ALA A 74 13.07 -10.52 -5.88
N GLN A 75 12.43 -10.41 -4.71
CA GLN A 75 11.48 -11.42 -4.22
C GLN A 75 10.29 -11.57 -5.18
N TYR A 76 9.73 -10.46 -5.65
CA TYR A 76 8.57 -10.50 -6.54
C TYR A 76 8.90 -11.11 -7.90
N GLU A 77 10.00 -10.71 -8.53
CA GLU A 77 10.45 -11.23 -9.82
C GLU A 77 10.79 -12.71 -9.78
N LEU A 78 11.46 -13.14 -8.73
CA LEU A 78 11.86 -14.54 -8.55
C LEU A 78 10.72 -15.42 -8.03
N SER A 79 9.67 -14.81 -7.49
CA SER A 79 8.61 -15.50 -6.74
C SER A 79 9.15 -16.30 -5.55
N GLU A 80 10.24 -15.84 -4.97
CA GLU A 80 10.96 -16.44 -3.82
C GLU A 80 11.20 -15.37 -2.75
N GLY A 81 11.18 -15.78 -1.48
CA GLY A 81 11.59 -14.93 -0.36
C GLY A 81 10.62 -14.93 0.81
N PRO A 82 11.12 -14.51 2.00
CA PRO A 82 10.35 -14.50 3.24
C PRO A 82 9.05 -13.69 3.19
N CYS A 83 9.04 -12.56 2.47
CA CYS A 83 7.85 -11.72 2.32
C CYS A 83 6.72 -12.48 1.62
N LEU A 84 7.03 -13.11 0.48
CA LEU A 84 6.05 -13.84 -0.30
C LEU A 84 5.52 -15.08 0.45
N ASP A 85 6.40 -15.77 1.13
CA ASP A 85 6.01 -16.95 1.91
C ASP A 85 5.17 -16.57 3.12
N ALA A 86 5.48 -15.45 3.79
CA ALA A 86 4.65 -14.91 4.86
C ALA A 86 3.22 -14.62 4.37
N MET A 87 3.08 -14.00 3.21
CA MET A 87 1.76 -13.70 2.63
C MET A 87 1.01 -14.93 2.11
N ARG A 88 1.74 -15.94 1.57
CA ARG A 88 1.14 -17.20 1.08
C ARG A 88 0.65 -18.09 2.20
N HIS A 89 1.39 -18.15 3.29
CA HIS A 89 1.13 -19.08 4.40
C HIS A 89 0.45 -18.40 5.60
N HIS A 90 0.17 -17.11 5.52
CA HIS A 90 -0.47 -16.33 6.59
C HIS A 90 0.27 -16.41 7.93
N THR A 91 1.60 -16.38 7.87
CA THR A 91 2.48 -16.51 9.04
C THR A 91 3.68 -15.57 8.94
N ALA A 92 4.34 -15.32 10.07
CA ALA A 92 5.67 -14.70 10.03
C ALA A 92 6.69 -15.72 9.53
N THR A 93 7.46 -15.36 8.50
CA THR A 93 8.53 -16.16 7.94
C THR A 93 9.86 -15.48 8.21
N ALA A 94 10.70 -16.10 9.02
CA ALA A 94 12.03 -15.59 9.34
C ALA A 94 13.13 -16.51 8.81
N VAL A 95 14.26 -15.91 8.45
CA VAL A 95 15.52 -16.58 8.13
C VAL A 95 16.63 -16.00 9.00
N ALA A 96 17.30 -16.90 9.69
CA ALA A 96 18.39 -16.56 10.59
C ALA A 96 19.68 -16.21 9.84
N ASP A 97 19.97 -16.93 8.76
CA ASP A 97 21.14 -16.74 7.91
C ASP A 97 20.84 -17.16 6.46
N LEU A 98 20.73 -16.20 5.57
CA LEU A 98 20.48 -16.41 4.14
C LEU A 98 21.62 -17.11 3.41
N ARG A 99 22.82 -17.17 3.99
CA ARG A 99 23.97 -17.89 3.40
C ARG A 99 23.83 -19.40 3.50
N THR A 100 23.01 -19.89 4.43
CA THR A 100 22.83 -21.31 4.75
C THR A 100 21.40 -21.81 4.59
N ASP A 101 20.48 -20.93 4.20
CA ASP A 101 19.06 -21.26 4.04
C ASP A 101 18.74 -21.57 2.58
N ASP A 102 18.40 -22.82 2.28
CA ASP A 102 18.17 -23.32 0.93
C ASP A 102 16.72 -23.08 0.42
N ARG A 103 15.84 -22.49 1.23
CA ARG A 103 14.43 -22.27 0.84
C ARG A 103 14.28 -21.35 -0.38
N TRP A 104 15.23 -20.43 -0.57
CA TRP A 104 15.18 -19.44 -1.66
C TRP A 104 16.50 -19.40 -2.44
N PRO A 105 16.76 -20.40 -3.28
CA PRO A 105 18.07 -20.60 -3.91
C PRO A 105 18.47 -19.48 -4.89
N ARG A 106 17.51 -18.73 -5.42
CA ARG A 106 17.78 -17.58 -6.31
C ARG A 106 17.78 -16.26 -5.57
N PHE A 107 16.90 -16.09 -4.58
CA PHE A 107 16.80 -14.86 -3.80
C PHE A 107 17.90 -14.73 -2.77
N GLY A 108 18.21 -15.79 -2.01
CA GLY A 108 19.20 -15.77 -0.93
C GLY A 108 20.56 -15.20 -1.36
N PRO A 109 21.19 -15.71 -2.44
CA PRO A 109 22.45 -15.17 -2.93
C PRO A 109 22.39 -13.68 -3.33
N ARG A 110 21.27 -13.20 -3.86
CA ARG A 110 21.10 -11.78 -4.21
C ARG A 110 21.02 -10.90 -2.96
N ALA A 111 20.29 -11.34 -1.95
CA ALA A 111 20.20 -10.62 -0.69
C ALA A 111 21.54 -10.56 0.04
N VAL A 112 22.29 -11.67 0.08
CA VAL A 112 23.64 -11.74 0.64
C VAL A 112 24.60 -10.82 -0.10
N ALA A 113 24.58 -10.81 -1.43
CA ALA A 113 25.39 -9.91 -2.25
C ALA A 113 25.07 -8.42 -2.02
N ALA A 114 23.84 -8.11 -1.63
CA ALA A 114 23.39 -6.78 -1.25
C ALA A 114 23.69 -6.42 0.23
N GLY A 115 24.34 -7.33 0.99
CA GLY A 115 24.74 -7.11 2.38
C GLY A 115 23.69 -7.53 3.42
N VAL A 116 22.60 -8.19 3.03
CA VAL A 116 21.57 -8.68 3.95
C VAL A 116 21.82 -10.15 4.29
N ILE A 117 21.91 -10.45 5.58
CA ILE A 117 22.19 -11.79 6.09
C ILE A 117 20.97 -12.43 6.75
N SER A 118 20.15 -11.66 7.44
CA SER A 118 18.89 -12.16 7.99
C SER A 118 17.71 -11.31 7.55
N GLN A 119 16.56 -11.95 7.44
CA GLN A 119 15.32 -11.31 7.00
C GLN A 119 14.11 -11.89 7.72
N MET A 120 13.09 -11.08 7.91
CA MET A 120 11.79 -11.54 8.35
C MET A 120 10.69 -10.86 7.52
N GLY A 121 9.77 -11.66 6.96
CA GLY A 121 8.54 -11.22 6.34
C GLY A 121 7.36 -11.52 7.27
N ILE A 122 6.42 -10.58 7.38
CA ILE A 122 5.21 -10.75 8.19
C ILE A 122 4.04 -10.27 7.38
N GLU A 123 2.98 -11.07 7.29
CA GLU A 123 1.76 -10.67 6.63
C GLU A 123 1.10 -9.49 7.36
N ILE A 124 0.68 -8.49 6.59
CA ILE A 124 -0.26 -7.45 7.01
C ILE A 124 -1.63 -7.85 6.46
N PHE A 125 -2.55 -8.23 7.35
CA PHE A 125 -3.87 -8.72 6.95
C PHE A 125 -4.99 -7.79 7.40
N ARG A 126 -6.09 -7.85 6.66
CA ARG A 126 -7.34 -7.16 6.92
C ARG A 126 -8.46 -8.20 7.02
N GLN A 127 -9.10 -8.31 8.18
CA GLN A 127 -10.16 -9.29 8.45
C GLN A 127 -9.79 -10.72 7.98
N ARG A 128 -9.98 -11.05 6.70
CA ARG A 128 -9.67 -12.36 6.09
C ARG A 128 -8.91 -12.23 4.77
N SER A 129 -8.36 -11.08 4.46
CA SER A 129 -7.60 -10.86 3.22
C SER A 129 -6.23 -10.25 3.51
N THR A 130 -5.21 -10.72 2.81
CA THR A 130 -3.88 -10.12 2.80
C THR A 130 -3.94 -8.73 2.19
N VAL A 131 -3.47 -7.72 2.92
CA VAL A 131 -3.31 -6.35 2.41
C VAL A 131 -1.90 -6.17 1.87
N GLY A 132 -0.92 -6.85 2.49
CA GLY A 132 0.47 -6.74 2.14
C GLY A 132 1.38 -7.46 3.10
N GLY A 133 2.64 -7.01 3.20
CA GLY A 133 3.67 -7.56 4.09
C GLY A 133 4.53 -6.48 4.71
N LEU A 134 4.97 -6.71 5.93
CA LEU A 134 6.07 -5.99 6.59
C LEU A 134 7.34 -6.77 6.37
N ASN A 135 8.36 -6.13 5.82
CA ASN A 135 9.66 -6.72 5.53
C ASN A 135 10.73 -6.09 6.42
N LEU A 136 11.47 -6.92 7.12
CA LEU A 136 12.53 -6.54 8.03
C LEU A 136 13.84 -7.18 7.57
N TYR A 137 14.91 -6.40 7.50
CA TYR A 137 16.21 -6.80 6.99
C TYR A 137 17.33 -6.43 7.95
N ALA A 138 18.36 -7.28 8.03
CA ALA A 138 19.55 -7.00 8.81
C ALA A 138 20.82 -7.57 8.15
N SER A 139 21.94 -6.88 8.34
CA SER A 139 23.28 -7.27 7.83
C SER A 139 23.97 -8.34 8.70
N ARG A 140 23.38 -8.73 9.82
CA ARG A 140 23.89 -9.74 10.74
C ARG A 140 22.99 -10.97 10.80
N ALA A 141 23.56 -12.12 11.06
CA ALA A 141 22.79 -13.34 11.29
C ALA A 141 22.05 -13.29 12.64
N ASN A 142 20.96 -14.05 12.74
CA ASN A 142 20.14 -14.17 13.95
C ASN A 142 19.64 -12.82 14.50
N ALA A 143 19.32 -11.86 13.61
CA ALA A 143 18.86 -10.54 14.03
C ALA A 143 17.46 -10.56 14.65
N PHE A 144 16.64 -11.55 14.31
CA PHE A 144 15.23 -11.63 14.67
C PHE A 144 14.97 -12.80 15.61
N ASP A 145 15.17 -12.57 16.91
CA ASP A 145 14.83 -13.52 17.99
C ASP A 145 13.31 -13.62 18.20
N ASP A 146 12.89 -14.40 19.17
CA ASP A 146 11.45 -14.63 19.44
C ASP A 146 10.75 -13.38 19.96
N ASP A 147 11.42 -12.55 20.74
CA ASP A 147 10.87 -11.29 21.25
C ASP A 147 10.67 -10.30 20.10
N THR A 148 11.64 -10.19 19.20
CA THR A 148 11.55 -9.38 17.98
C THR A 148 10.41 -9.87 17.07
N ARG A 149 10.26 -11.18 16.92
CA ARG A 149 9.17 -11.79 16.14
C ARG A 149 7.81 -11.45 16.73
N HIS A 150 7.68 -11.54 18.04
CA HIS A 150 6.44 -11.20 18.74
C HIS A 150 6.07 -9.72 18.56
N ALA A 151 7.04 -8.82 18.81
CA ALA A 151 6.85 -7.39 18.62
C ALA A 151 6.46 -7.03 17.18
N ALA A 152 7.15 -7.61 16.20
CA ALA A 152 6.87 -7.38 14.78
C ALA A 152 5.50 -7.93 14.35
N ALA A 153 5.07 -9.07 14.88
CA ALA A 153 3.75 -9.62 14.61
C ALA A 153 2.62 -8.75 15.20
N LEU A 154 2.83 -8.22 16.41
CA LEU A 154 1.91 -7.29 17.03
C LEU A 154 1.82 -5.98 16.24
N PHE A 155 2.97 -5.45 15.82
CA PHE A 155 3.04 -4.26 14.96
C PHE A 155 2.29 -4.47 13.64
N ALA A 156 2.54 -5.58 12.92
CA ALA A 156 1.90 -5.89 11.64
C ALA A 156 0.36 -5.97 11.76
N ARG A 157 -0.15 -6.48 12.88
CA ARG A 157 -1.59 -6.49 13.17
C ARG A 157 -2.18 -5.10 13.26
N HIS A 158 -1.52 -4.17 13.98
CA HIS A 158 -1.98 -2.78 14.11
C HIS A 158 -1.78 -2.00 12.81
N ALA A 159 -0.70 -2.26 12.08
CA ALA A 159 -0.46 -1.72 10.75
C ALA A 159 -1.59 -2.09 9.78
N GLY A 160 -2.08 -3.34 9.85
CA GLY A 160 -3.23 -3.79 9.06
C GLY A 160 -4.50 -2.99 9.34
N LEU A 161 -4.78 -2.68 10.60
CA LEU A 161 -5.94 -1.86 10.98
C LEU A 161 -5.81 -0.41 10.47
N ALA A 162 -4.62 0.18 10.59
CA ALA A 162 -4.35 1.54 10.12
C ALA A 162 -4.49 1.65 8.59
N LEU A 163 -3.89 0.71 7.86
CA LEU A 163 -4.00 0.65 6.40
C LEU A 163 -5.42 0.37 5.93
N ASP A 164 -6.16 -0.52 6.59
CA ASP A 164 -7.56 -0.79 6.25
C ASP A 164 -8.42 0.45 6.32
N LYS A 165 -8.30 1.22 7.40
CA LYS A 165 -9.03 2.47 7.58
C LYS A 165 -8.68 3.46 6.46
N SER A 166 -7.40 3.69 6.19
CA SER A 166 -6.94 4.64 5.17
C SER A 166 -7.38 4.23 3.76
N LEU A 167 -7.22 2.95 3.40
CA LEU A 167 -7.68 2.41 2.12
C LEU A 167 -9.21 2.51 1.96
N THR A 168 -9.96 2.27 3.03
CA THR A 168 -11.42 2.39 3.00
C THR A 168 -11.86 3.83 2.77
N ILE A 169 -11.24 4.80 3.47
CA ILE A 169 -11.52 6.23 3.28
C ILE A 169 -11.17 6.65 1.85
N THR A 170 -9.99 6.27 1.34
CA THR A 170 -9.56 6.59 -0.02
C THR A 170 -10.52 6.04 -1.06
N ASN A 171 -10.88 4.75 -0.97
CA ASN A 171 -11.82 4.12 -1.88
C ASN A 171 -13.20 4.77 -1.86
N LEU A 172 -13.70 5.13 -0.67
CA LEU A 172 -14.99 5.82 -0.53
C LEU A 172 -14.94 7.21 -1.16
N THR A 173 -13.87 7.97 -0.91
CA THR A 173 -13.67 9.30 -1.48
C THR A 173 -13.58 9.25 -3.01
N GLU A 174 -12.82 8.31 -3.56
CA GLU A 174 -12.75 8.08 -5.01
C GLU A 174 -14.10 7.69 -5.62
N ALA A 175 -14.88 6.85 -4.93
CA ALA A 175 -16.21 6.47 -5.38
C ALA A 175 -17.18 7.68 -5.40
N LEU A 176 -17.13 8.54 -4.39
CA LEU A 176 -17.92 9.79 -4.34
C LEU A 176 -17.51 10.75 -5.45
N GLN A 177 -16.23 10.99 -5.66
CA GLN A 177 -15.71 11.84 -6.74
C GLN A 177 -16.09 11.29 -8.12
N THR A 178 -15.99 9.98 -8.30
CA THR A 178 -16.39 9.31 -9.54
C THR A 178 -17.88 9.50 -9.81
N ARG A 179 -18.73 9.31 -8.78
CA ARG A 179 -20.18 9.53 -8.89
C ARG A 179 -20.51 10.99 -9.23
N GLN A 180 -19.84 11.94 -8.58
CA GLN A 180 -20.00 13.36 -8.86
C GLN A 180 -19.62 13.70 -10.31
N THR A 181 -18.46 13.22 -10.79
CA THR A 181 -17.99 13.46 -12.15
C THR A 181 -18.95 12.87 -13.19
N ILE A 182 -19.44 11.64 -12.94
CA ILE A 182 -20.46 11.02 -13.83
C ILE A 182 -21.74 11.84 -13.85
N GLY A 183 -22.23 12.33 -12.69
CA GLY A 183 -23.41 13.17 -12.62
C GLY A 183 -23.25 14.49 -13.38
N GLN A 184 -22.09 15.15 -13.25
CA GLN A 184 -21.76 16.35 -14.02
C GLN A 184 -21.74 16.07 -15.52
N ALA A 185 -21.12 14.98 -15.97
CA ALA A 185 -21.09 14.57 -17.37
C ALA A 185 -22.50 14.28 -17.91
N ILE A 186 -23.36 13.62 -17.12
CA ILE A 186 -24.77 13.39 -17.46
C ILE A 186 -25.47 14.73 -17.69
N GLY A 187 -25.36 15.70 -16.77
CA GLY A 187 -25.97 17.02 -16.91
C GLY A 187 -25.53 17.75 -18.17
N ILE A 188 -24.23 17.70 -18.50
CA ILE A 188 -23.66 18.28 -19.73
C ILE A 188 -24.26 17.60 -20.98
N MET A 189 -24.36 16.28 -20.96
CA MET A 189 -24.93 15.52 -22.08
C MET A 189 -26.42 15.78 -22.27
N MET A 190 -27.18 15.85 -21.17
CA MET A 190 -28.60 16.22 -21.20
C MET A 190 -28.81 17.56 -21.90
N GLN A 191 -28.02 18.57 -21.51
CA GLN A 191 -28.10 19.92 -22.10
C GLN A 191 -27.65 19.92 -23.57
N ARG A 192 -26.54 19.28 -23.89
CA ARG A 192 -25.92 19.30 -25.24
C ARG A 192 -26.77 18.57 -26.29
N TYR A 193 -27.42 17.47 -25.89
CA TYR A 193 -28.18 16.63 -26.82
C TYR A 193 -29.70 16.68 -26.61
N SER A 194 -30.18 17.47 -25.66
CA SER A 194 -31.63 17.59 -25.33
C SER A 194 -32.25 16.22 -25.01
N VAL A 195 -31.56 15.41 -24.23
CA VAL A 195 -31.97 14.06 -23.81
C VAL A 195 -32.23 14.00 -22.32
N ASP A 196 -32.98 12.98 -21.87
CA ASP A 196 -33.16 12.71 -20.44
C ASP A 196 -31.92 12.07 -19.78
N GLU A 197 -31.93 11.98 -18.44
CA GLU A 197 -30.84 11.42 -17.64
C GLU A 197 -30.49 9.98 -18.06
N ALA A 198 -31.51 9.14 -18.28
CA ALA A 198 -31.31 7.73 -18.61
C ALA A 198 -30.66 7.58 -19.99
N GLN A 199 -31.06 8.41 -20.95
CA GLN A 199 -30.49 8.46 -22.29
C GLN A 199 -29.05 8.99 -22.24
N ALA A 200 -28.78 10.07 -21.49
CA ALA A 200 -27.44 10.63 -21.32
C ALA A 200 -26.48 9.59 -20.69
N PHE A 201 -26.93 8.87 -19.65
CA PHE A 201 -26.14 7.81 -19.04
C PHE A 201 -25.85 6.66 -20.02
N LYS A 202 -26.85 6.19 -20.78
CA LYS A 202 -26.65 5.17 -21.82
C LYS A 202 -25.64 5.61 -22.87
N HIS A 203 -25.62 6.87 -23.25
CA HIS A 203 -24.62 7.41 -24.18
C HIS A 203 -23.21 7.33 -23.60
N LEU A 204 -23.00 7.74 -22.34
CA LEU A 204 -21.70 7.64 -21.69
C LEU A 204 -21.23 6.17 -21.58
N VAL A 205 -22.14 5.25 -21.22
CA VAL A 205 -21.81 3.82 -21.13
C VAL A 205 -21.42 3.28 -22.51
N ARG A 206 -22.16 3.64 -23.58
CA ARG A 206 -21.83 3.22 -24.94
C ARG A 206 -20.44 3.72 -25.37
N LEU A 207 -20.13 4.98 -25.10
CA LEU A 207 -18.80 5.56 -25.39
C LEU A 207 -17.71 4.79 -24.64
N SER A 208 -17.93 4.50 -23.36
CA SER A 208 -17.00 3.71 -22.54
C SER A 208 -16.74 2.32 -23.12
N GLN A 209 -17.80 1.62 -23.52
CA GLN A 209 -17.71 0.28 -24.11
C GLN A 209 -17.04 0.29 -25.49
N THR A 210 -17.41 1.23 -26.35
CA THR A 210 -16.87 1.33 -27.72
C THR A 210 -15.39 1.69 -27.71
N ALA A 211 -14.98 2.60 -26.82
CA ALA A 211 -13.58 3.04 -26.70
C ALA A 211 -12.73 2.11 -25.82
N ASN A 212 -13.34 1.16 -25.10
CA ASN A 212 -12.70 0.36 -24.05
C ASN A 212 -12.00 1.20 -22.99
N ILE A 213 -12.63 2.33 -22.62
CA ILE A 213 -12.15 3.27 -21.61
C ILE A 213 -13.13 3.24 -20.43
N LYS A 214 -12.63 3.33 -19.20
CA LYS A 214 -13.48 3.33 -18.00
C LYS A 214 -14.49 4.49 -18.05
N LEU A 215 -15.73 4.22 -17.66
CA LEU A 215 -16.82 5.22 -17.67
C LEU A 215 -16.43 6.52 -16.93
N ARG A 216 -15.71 6.42 -15.83
CA ARG A 216 -15.21 7.58 -15.07
C ARG A 216 -14.27 8.48 -15.90
N ASP A 217 -13.46 7.88 -16.78
CA ASP A 217 -12.49 8.62 -17.58
C ASP A 217 -13.19 9.28 -18.80
N ILE A 218 -14.20 8.63 -19.37
CA ILE A 218 -15.10 9.24 -20.35
C ILE A 218 -15.83 10.41 -19.73
N ALA A 219 -16.41 10.25 -18.53
CA ALA A 219 -17.14 11.31 -17.85
C ALA A 219 -16.21 12.51 -17.56
N ARG A 220 -14.99 12.27 -17.09
CA ARG A 220 -13.97 13.30 -16.87
C ARG A 220 -13.67 14.05 -18.17
N GLY A 221 -13.47 13.36 -19.27
CA GLY A 221 -13.24 13.97 -20.59
C GLY A 221 -14.36 14.94 -21.00
N VAL A 222 -15.63 14.56 -20.77
CA VAL A 222 -16.79 15.42 -21.08
C VAL A 222 -16.78 16.69 -20.22
N VAL A 223 -16.46 16.58 -18.91
CA VAL A 223 -16.38 17.73 -18.00
C VAL A 223 -15.21 18.65 -18.37
N ASP A 224 -14.05 18.08 -18.66
CA ASP A 224 -12.84 18.83 -19.05
C ASP A 224 -13.03 19.57 -20.37
N ASP A 225 -13.75 19.01 -21.34
CA ASP A 225 -14.06 19.65 -22.60
C ASP A 225 -14.93 20.90 -22.40
N LEU A 226 -15.95 20.83 -21.54
CA LEU A 226 -16.78 21.99 -21.23
C LEU A 226 -15.96 23.09 -20.54
N THR A 227 -15.12 22.72 -19.59
CA THR A 227 -14.25 23.67 -18.89
C THR A 227 -13.29 24.38 -19.85
N ARG A 228 -12.67 23.64 -20.78
CA ARG A 228 -11.81 24.20 -21.83
C ARG A 228 -12.57 25.18 -22.76
N GLN A 229 -13.80 24.83 -23.14
CA GLN A 229 -14.64 25.70 -23.96
C GLN A 229 -15.00 26.99 -23.22
N ALA A 230 -15.35 26.91 -21.93
CA ALA A 230 -15.67 28.09 -21.11
C ALA A 230 -14.47 29.06 -21.00
N VAL A 231 -13.25 28.52 -20.77
CA VAL A 231 -12.01 29.32 -20.73
C VAL A 231 -11.73 30.00 -22.08
N ARG A 232 -11.95 29.31 -23.19
CA ARG A 232 -11.76 29.87 -24.54
C ARG A 232 -12.76 30.99 -24.85
N ASN A 233 -14.01 30.81 -24.41
CA ASN A 233 -15.08 31.82 -24.64
C ASN A 233 -14.95 33.03 -23.70
N GLY A 234 -14.41 32.88 -22.47
CA GLY A 234 -14.15 33.95 -21.52
C GLY A 234 -12.91 34.81 -21.85
N LYS A 235 -12.09 34.42 -22.83
CA LYS A 235 -10.91 35.14 -23.33
C LYS A 235 -11.16 35.90 -24.64
N ARG A 236 -12.39 36.11 -25.06
CA ARG A 236 -12.66 37.04 -26.18
C ARG A 236 -12.47 38.47 -25.67
N PRO A 237 -11.49 39.24 -26.16
CA PRO A 237 -11.42 40.67 -25.89
C PRO A 237 -12.61 41.35 -26.52
N GLU A 238 -13.17 42.33 -25.81
CA GLU A 238 -14.10 43.34 -26.35
C GLU A 238 -13.44 44.13 -27.48
#